data_4e5608ff28ae90af07624d142b6c3018
#
_entry.id   4e5608ff28ae90af07624d142b6c3018
#
_cell.length_a   1.000
_cell.length_b   1.000
_cell.length_c   1.000
_cell.angle_alpha   90.00
_cell.angle_beta   90.00
_cell.angle_gamma   90.00
#
_symmetry.space_group_name_H-M   'P 1'
#
loop_
_entity.id
_entity.type
_entity.pdbx_description
1 polymer ?
#
loop_
_entity_poly.entity_id
_entity_poly.type
_entity_poly.pdbx_seq_one_letter_code
_entity_poly.pdbx_strand_id
1 'polypeptide(L)'
;MKQVILTGDRPTGRLHVGHYVGSLKERVRLQNSGKFDEIYIMIADAQALTDNAEHPEKVRQNIMQVALDYLACGLDPEKVNIFIQSMVPELTELSFYYMNLVTVARVQRNPTVKAEIKQKNFEASIPVGFFTYPISQAADITAFRATVVPAGEDQMPMVEQCKEIVHKFNSVYGETLTDPQIVLPDNQACLRLPGIDGKAKMSKSLGNGIDPLEIIDQYGADALRLTLITGNAPGNDMRFY
;
A
#
# COMPACT_ATOMS: atom_id res chain seq x y z
N MET A 1 19.00 -17.26 4.73
CA MET A 1 17.71 -17.13 4.02
C MET A 1 17.77 -15.84 3.21
N LYS A 2 17.33 -15.88 1.95
CA LYS A 2 17.30 -14.71 1.07
C LYS A 2 16.39 -13.63 1.68
N GLN A 3 16.83 -12.38 1.68
CA GLN A 3 16.04 -11.24 2.17
C GLN A 3 15.28 -10.62 1.00
N VAL A 4 13.98 -10.74 1.02
CA VAL A 4 13.09 -10.32 -0.08
C VAL A 4 12.09 -9.31 0.43
N ILE A 5 11.99 -8.15 -0.23
CA ILE A 5 10.95 -7.16 0.01
C ILE A 5 9.82 -7.32 -1.01
N LEU A 6 8.58 -7.25 -0.53
CA LEU A 6 7.42 -6.95 -1.36
C LEU A 6 6.65 -5.78 -0.77
N THR A 7 6.32 -4.82 -1.60
CA THR A 7 5.45 -3.69 -1.27
C THR A 7 4.78 -3.17 -2.55
N GLY A 8 3.77 -2.32 -2.44
CA GLY A 8 3.10 -1.77 -3.61
C GLY A 8 2.03 -0.75 -3.26
N ASP A 9 1.42 -0.18 -4.29
CA ASP A 9 0.31 0.76 -4.18
C ASP A 9 -0.78 0.43 -5.18
N ARG A 10 -2.03 0.76 -4.82
CA ARG A 10 -3.17 0.64 -5.72
C ARG A 10 -3.22 1.84 -6.68
N PRO A 11 -3.33 1.64 -8.00
CA PRO A 11 -3.36 2.74 -8.97
C PRO A 11 -4.76 3.38 -9.02
N THR A 12 -5.21 3.95 -7.91
CA THR A 12 -6.51 4.63 -7.78
C THR A 12 -6.43 6.14 -8.01
N GLY A 13 -5.25 6.65 -8.34
CA GLY A 13 -4.91 8.05 -8.60
C GLY A 13 -3.40 8.22 -8.57
N ARG A 14 -2.91 9.42 -8.93
CA ARG A 14 -1.50 9.78 -8.78
C ARG A 14 -1.09 9.69 -7.31
N LEU A 15 0.16 9.35 -7.05
CA LEU A 15 0.72 9.36 -5.71
C LEU A 15 0.86 10.81 -5.23
N HIS A 16 0.66 11.04 -3.96
CA HIS A 16 0.76 12.36 -3.34
C HIS A 16 1.84 12.39 -2.26
N VAL A 17 2.13 13.56 -1.70
CA VAL A 17 3.17 13.74 -0.67
C VAL A 17 3.03 12.75 0.49
N GLY A 18 1.80 12.38 0.88
CA GLY A 18 1.57 11.36 1.89
C GLY A 18 2.13 9.98 1.53
N HIS A 19 2.05 9.56 0.26
CA HIS A 19 2.67 8.32 -0.20
C HIS A 19 4.20 8.45 -0.21
N TYR A 20 4.71 9.61 -0.64
CA TYR A 20 6.16 9.84 -0.64
C TYR A 20 6.75 9.73 0.76
N VAL A 21 6.22 10.49 1.70
CA VAL A 21 6.74 10.54 3.07
C VAL A 21 6.46 9.24 3.83
N GLY A 22 5.25 8.67 3.67
CA GLY A 22 4.82 7.49 4.42
C GLY A 22 5.36 6.16 3.89
N SER A 23 5.83 6.13 2.64
CA SER A 23 6.20 4.86 2.01
C SER A 23 7.37 4.96 1.03
N LEU A 24 7.29 5.80 -0.03
CA LEU A 24 8.25 5.77 -1.12
C LEU A 24 9.67 6.13 -0.68
N LYS A 25 9.82 7.15 0.18
CA LYS A 25 11.11 7.54 0.75
C LYS A 25 11.80 6.37 1.47
N GLU A 26 11.02 5.58 2.21
CA GLU A 26 11.54 4.41 2.89
C GLU A 26 11.92 3.30 1.90
N ARG A 27 11.11 3.06 0.86
CA ARG A 27 11.44 2.09 -0.20
C ARG A 27 12.75 2.42 -0.89
N VAL A 28 12.98 3.70 -1.23
CA VAL A 28 14.25 4.17 -1.82
C VAL A 28 15.42 3.98 -0.84
N ARG A 29 15.21 4.24 0.46
CA ARG A 29 16.22 3.99 1.49
C ARG A 29 16.57 2.51 1.58
N LEU A 30 15.58 1.63 1.60
CA LEU A 30 15.76 0.18 1.64
C LEU A 30 16.46 -0.33 0.38
N GLN A 31 16.06 0.14 -0.81
CA GLN A 31 16.74 -0.14 -2.08
C GLN A 31 18.24 0.16 -2.02
N ASN A 32 18.60 1.31 -1.49
CA ASN A 32 20.00 1.77 -1.46
C ASN A 32 20.79 1.22 -0.26
N SER A 33 20.14 0.48 0.63
CA SER A 33 20.81 -0.11 1.81
C SER A 33 21.73 -1.28 1.48
N GLY A 34 21.52 -1.95 0.34
CA GLY A 34 22.24 -3.16 -0.06
C GLY A 34 21.99 -4.38 0.84
N LYS A 35 20.94 -4.34 1.68
CA LYS A 35 20.63 -5.40 2.66
C LYS A 35 19.68 -6.48 2.12
N PHE A 36 19.08 -6.25 0.96
CA PHE A 36 18.06 -7.11 0.38
C PHE A 36 18.52 -7.71 -0.93
N ASP A 37 18.27 -9.00 -1.09
CA ASP A 37 18.65 -9.74 -2.29
C ASP A 37 17.70 -9.45 -3.46
N GLU A 38 16.42 -9.21 -3.16
CA GLU A 38 15.38 -8.89 -4.14
C GLU A 38 14.38 -7.90 -3.56
N ILE A 39 13.95 -6.97 -4.40
CA ILE A 39 12.93 -5.98 -4.05
C ILE A 39 11.88 -5.98 -5.15
N TYR A 40 10.64 -6.28 -4.76
CA TYR A 40 9.47 -6.29 -5.63
C TYR A 40 8.54 -5.12 -5.27
N ILE A 41 8.22 -4.30 -6.26
CA ILE A 41 7.33 -3.15 -6.13
C ILE A 41 6.11 -3.39 -7.02
N MET A 42 4.99 -3.67 -6.41
CA MET A 42 3.76 -4.04 -7.11
C MET A 42 2.89 -2.81 -7.40
N ILE A 43 2.37 -2.73 -8.61
CA ILE A 43 1.22 -1.89 -8.94
C ILE A 43 -0.01 -2.77 -8.83
N ALA A 44 -0.77 -2.61 -7.75
CA ALA A 44 -1.86 -3.50 -7.35
C ALA A 44 -3.18 -3.14 -8.05
N ASP A 45 -3.23 -3.32 -9.37
CA ASP A 45 -4.36 -2.96 -10.21
C ASP A 45 -5.58 -3.88 -10.00
N ALA A 46 -5.38 -5.18 -9.85
CA ALA A 46 -6.47 -6.09 -9.55
C ALA A 46 -7.09 -5.80 -8.17
N GLN A 47 -6.26 -5.51 -7.16
CA GLN A 47 -6.75 -5.11 -5.85
C GLN A 47 -7.45 -3.74 -5.90
N ALA A 48 -7.03 -2.83 -6.76
CA ALA A 48 -7.70 -1.55 -6.92
C ALA A 48 -9.15 -1.68 -7.41
N LEU A 49 -9.48 -2.73 -8.16
CA LEU A 49 -10.84 -3.01 -8.62
C LEU A 49 -11.78 -3.44 -7.51
N THR A 50 -11.31 -3.86 -6.35
CA THR A 50 -12.17 -4.33 -5.24
C THR A 50 -13.13 -3.24 -4.72
N ASP A 51 -12.76 -1.98 -4.90
CA ASP A 51 -13.57 -0.80 -4.56
C ASP A 51 -13.68 0.24 -5.69
N ASN A 52 -13.24 -0.10 -6.91
CA ASN A 52 -13.35 0.71 -8.12
C ASN A 52 -13.85 -0.11 -9.32
N ALA A 53 -14.62 -1.18 -9.09
CA ALA A 53 -15.08 -2.07 -10.16
C ALA A 53 -15.94 -1.36 -11.23
N GLU A 54 -16.70 -0.34 -10.84
CA GLU A 54 -17.51 0.48 -11.76
C GLU A 54 -16.70 1.51 -12.56
N HIS A 55 -15.42 1.70 -12.21
CA HIS A 55 -14.54 2.69 -12.84
C HIS A 55 -13.20 2.08 -13.27
N PRO A 56 -13.18 1.03 -14.12
CA PRO A 56 -11.95 0.31 -14.48
C PRO A 56 -10.98 1.19 -15.26
N GLU A 57 -11.48 2.17 -16.04
CA GLU A 57 -10.63 3.10 -16.79
C GLU A 57 -9.79 3.99 -15.87
N LYS A 58 -10.30 4.36 -14.70
CA LYS A 58 -9.56 5.09 -13.67
C LYS A 58 -8.33 4.28 -13.23
N VAL A 59 -8.50 2.98 -12.97
CA VAL A 59 -7.41 2.10 -12.58
C VAL A 59 -6.40 1.97 -13.71
N ARG A 60 -6.86 1.68 -14.94
CA ARG A 60 -6.01 1.52 -16.13
C ARG A 60 -5.13 2.74 -16.40
N GLN A 61 -5.71 3.94 -16.37
CA GLN A 61 -5.00 5.20 -16.63
C GLN A 61 -3.94 5.49 -15.55
N ASN A 62 -4.18 5.07 -14.32
CA ASN A 62 -3.27 5.34 -13.22
C ASN A 62 -2.13 4.33 -13.08
N ILE A 63 -2.15 3.18 -13.75
CA ILE A 63 -1.02 2.23 -13.75
C ILE A 63 0.27 2.92 -14.20
N MET A 64 0.22 3.58 -15.37
CA MET A 64 1.38 4.29 -15.91
C MET A 64 1.79 5.47 -15.03
N GLN A 65 0.82 6.20 -14.47
CA GLN A 65 1.10 7.34 -13.59
C GLN A 65 1.85 6.91 -12.32
N VAL A 66 1.39 5.81 -11.68
CA VAL A 66 2.06 5.26 -10.49
C VAL A 66 3.48 4.76 -10.83
N ALA A 67 3.66 4.11 -11.98
CA ALA A 67 4.98 3.69 -12.43
C ALA A 67 5.93 4.88 -12.61
N LEU A 68 5.46 5.96 -13.25
CA LEU A 68 6.24 7.20 -13.42
C LEU A 68 6.54 7.87 -12.07
N ASP A 69 5.58 7.90 -11.15
CA ASP A 69 5.79 8.43 -9.80
C ASP A 69 6.86 7.62 -9.04
N TYR A 70 6.90 6.30 -9.18
CA TYR A 70 7.94 5.46 -8.58
C TYR A 70 9.33 5.83 -9.07
N LEU A 71 9.51 5.96 -10.39
CA LEU A 71 10.78 6.35 -10.98
C LEU A 71 11.18 7.77 -10.58
N ALA A 72 10.23 8.70 -10.62
CA ALA A 72 10.46 10.10 -10.22
C ALA A 72 10.87 10.24 -8.74
N CYS A 73 10.38 9.36 -7.88
CA CYS A 73 10.75 9.34 -6.46
C CYS A 73 12.10 8.66 -6.19
N GLY A 74 12.73 8.04 -7.20
CA GLY A 74 14.09 7.47 -7.11
C GLY A 74 14.12 5.95 -6.95
N LEU A 75 13.03 5.24 -7.23
CA LEU A 75 13.08 3.79 -7.41
C LEU A 75 13.79 3.49 -8.75
N ASP A 76 14.84 2.70 -8.67
CA ASP A 76 15.75 2.38 -9.76
C ASP A 76 15.39 1.00 -10.34
N PRO A 77 14.92 0.92 -11.61
CA PRO A 77 14.51 -0.35 -12.21
C PRO A 77 15.64 -1.36 -12.41
N GLU A 78 16.91 -0.93 -12.28
CA GLU A 78 18.04 -1.85 -12.27
C GLU A 78 18.24 -2.53 -10.90
N LYS A 79 17.63 -1.97 -9.83
CA LYS A 79 17.76 -2.48 -8.46
C LYS A 79 16.47 -3.11 -7.93
N VAL A 80 15.32 -2.77 -8.50
CA VAL A 80 14.03 -3.26 -8.06
C VAL A 80 13.22 -3.83 -9.22
N ASN A 81 12.36 -4.81 -8.93
CA ASN A 81 11.43 -5.38 -9.89
C ASN A 81 10.08 -4.69 -9.75
N ILE A 82 9.76 -3.78 -10.66
CA ILE A 82 8.43 -3.15 -10.72
C ILE A 82 7.53 -4.00 -11.61
N PHE A 83 6.37 -4.39 -11.10
CA PHE A 83 5.43 -5.22 -11.85
C PHE A 83 3.97 -4.83 -11.60
N ILE A 84 3.10 -5.24 -12.52
CA ILE A 84 1.65 -5.05 -12.45
C ILE A 84 1.03 -6.35 -11.93
N GLN A 85 0.21 -6.28 -10.89
CA GLN A 85 -0.38 -7.45 -10.22
C GLN A 85 -1.14 -8.37 -11.18
N SER A 86 -1.97 -7.82 -12.06
CA SER A 86 -2.76 -8.59 -13.02
C SER A 86 -1.93 -9.31 -14.10
N MET A 87 -0.64 -8.95 -14.25
CA MET A 87 0.28 -9.62 -15.16
C MET A 87 0.89 -10.91 -14.57
N VAL A 88 0.56 -11.22 -13.31
CA VAL A 88 0.98 -12.43 -12.61
C VAL A 88 -0.26 -13.21 -12.18
N PRO A 89 -0.90 -13.99 -13.09
CA PRO A 89 -2.17 -14.67 -12.84
C PRO A 89 -2.09 -15.70 -11.71
N GLU A 90 -0.91 -16.22 -11.42
CA GLU A 90 -0.65 -17.15 -10.31
C GLU A 90 -1.02 -16.58 -8.94
N LEU A 91 -1.01 -15.25 -8.78
CA LEU A 91 -1.45 -14.58 -7.54
C LEU A 91 -2.95 -14.83 -7.29
N THR A 92 -3.74 -14.82 -8.35
CA THR A 92 -5.18 -15.11 -8.26
C THR A 92 -5.42 -16.58 -7.96
N GLU A 93 -4.67 -17.48 -8.60
CA GLU A 93 -4.73 -18.91 -8.34
C GLU A 93 -4.38 -19.23 -6.89
N LEU A 94 -3.27 -18.67 -6.38
CA LEU A 94 -2.84 -18.84 -5.00
C LEU A 94 -3.86 -18.29 -4.00
N SER A 95 -4.48 -17.14 -4.32
CA SER A 95 -5.56 -16.57 -3.51
C SER A 95 -6.74 -17.53 -3.37
N PHE A 96 -7.10 -18.21 -4.45
CA PHE A 96 -8.18 -19.21 -4.42
C PHE A 96 -7.83 -20.40 -3.50
N TYR A 97 -6.60 -20.89 -3.52
CA TYR A 97 -6.17 -21.93 -2.58
C TYR A 97 -6.25 -21.44 -1.13
N TYR A 98 -5.84 -20.22 -0.85
CA TYR A 98 -5.89 -19.65 0.51
C TYR A 98 -7.32 -19.43 1.02
N MET A 99 -8.29 -19.14 0.15
CA MET A 99 -9.71 -19.03 0.51
C MET A 99 -10.23 -20.30 1.16
N ASN A 100 -9.64 -21.47 0.87
CA ASN A 100 -10.01 -22.75 1.50
C ASN A 100 -9.42 -22.94 2.91
N LEU A 101 -8.47 -22.08 3.30
CA LEU A 101 -7.79 -22.15 4.60
C LEU A 101 -8.29 -21.08 5.60
N VAL A 102 -9.07 -20.11 5.14
CA VAL A 102 -9.54 -18.98 5.93
C VAL A 102 -11.06 -18.99 6.04
N THR A 103 -11.59 -18.75 7.22
CA THR A 103 -13.04 -18.66 7.42
C THR A 103 -13.55 -17.23 7.24
N VAL A 104 -14.81 -17.08 6.81
CA VAL A 104 -15.52 -15.79 6.75
C VAL A 104 -15.43 -15.06 8.08
N ALA A 105 -15.66 -15.76 9.20
CA ALA A 105 -15.60 -15.19 10.53
C ALA A 105 -14.21 -14.63 10.88
N ARG A 106 -13.11 -15.23 10.34
CA ARG A 106 -11.75 -14.71 10.56
C ARG A 106 -11.54 -13.39 9.82
N VAL A 107 -11.96 -13.31 8.55
CA VAL A 107 -11.88 -12.08 7.74
C VAL A 107 -12.71 -10.97 8.39
N GLN A 108 -13.93 -11.26 8.81
CA GLN A 108 -14.80 -10.29 9.50
C GLN A 108 -14.21 -9.72 10.78
N ARG A 109 -13.34 -10.46 11.48
CA ARG A 109 -12.67 -9.99 12.70
C ARG A 109 -11.46 -9.11 12.47
N ASN A 110 -10.94 -9.03 11.23
CA ASN A 110 -9.79 -8.19 10.92
C ASN A 110 -10.13 -6.71 11.16
N PRO A 111 -9.38 -6.00 12.04
CA PRO A 111 -9.71 -4.62 12.41
C PRO A 111 -9.61 -3.65 11.23
N THR A 112 -8.64 -3.85 10.31
CA THR A 112 -8.47 -3.02 9.12
C THR A 112 -9.68 -3.15 8.20
N VAL A 113 -10.12 -4.38 7.91
CA VAL A 113 -11.31 -4.66 7.09
C VAL A 113 -12.56 -4.01 7.69
N LYS A 114 -12.76 -4.14 9.01
CA LYS A 114 -13.89 -3.50 9.71
C LYS A 114 -13.89 -1.98 9.56
N ALA A 115 -12.74 -1.36 9.76
CA ALA A 115 -12.59 0.08 9.65
C ALA A 115 -12.88 0.57 8.23
N GLU A 116 -12.36 -0.13 7.23
CA GLU A 116 -12.56 0.22 5.82
C GLU A 116 -13.99 -0.01 5.33
N ILE A 117 -14.67 -1.09 5.75
CA ILE A 117 -16.10 -1.33 5.46
C ILE A 117 -16.93 -0.13 5.93
N LYS A 118 -16.69 0.34 7.17
CA LYS A 118 -17.39 1.50 7.72
C LYS A 118 -17.04 2.79 6.97
N GLN A 119 -15.77 3.01 6.68
CA GLN A 119 -15.29 4.21 5.98
C GLN A 119 -15.87 4.33 4.56
N LYS A 120 -16.09 3.19 3.89
CA LYS A 120 -16.62 3.12 2.52
C LYS A 120 -18.14 2.96 2.44
N ASN A 121 -18.83 2.95 3.59
CA ASN A 121 -20.28 2.73 3.67
C ASN A 121 -20.72 1.41 3.03
N PHE A 122 -19.92 0.36 3.12
CA PHE A 122 -20.23 -0.98 2.61
C PHE A 122 -21.02 -1.85 3.59
N GLU A 123 -21.42 -1.32 4.74
CA GLU A 123 -22.07 -2.09 5.82
C GLU A 123 -23.31 -2.86 5.36
N ALA A 124 -24.11 -2.28 4.46
CA ALA A 124 -25.31 -2.92 3.94
C ALA A 124 -25.05 -3.91 2.78
N SER A 125 -23.94 -3.74 2.04
CA SER A 125 -23.62 -4.56 0.86
C SER A 125 -22.11 -4.56 0.61
N ILE A 126 -21.43 -5.57 1.13
CA ILE A 126 -19.99 -5.69 0.99
C ILE A 126 -19.67 -6.43 -0.30
N PRO A 127 -18.93 -5.84 -1.26
CA PRO A 127 -18.47 -6.57 -2.42
C PRO A 127 -17.56 -7.75 -2.01
N VAL A 128 -17.76 -8.91 -2.61
CA VAL A 128 -16.99 -10.13 -2.26
C VAL A 128 -15.49 -9.93 -2.45
N GLY A 129 -15.09 -9.30 -3.56
CA GLY A 129 -13.68 -8.98 -3.80
C GLY A 129 -13.09 -8.07 -2.72
N PHE A 130 -13.85 -7.05 -2.28
CA PHE A 130 -13.45 -6.21 -1.17
C PHE A 130 -13.37 -6.98 0.15
N PHE A 131 -14.29 -7.89 0.38
CA PHE A 131 -14.27 -8.71 1.61
C PHE A 131 -13.08 -9.66 1.66
N THR A 132 -12.68 -10.23 0.51
CA THR A 132 -11.64 -11.26 0.42
C THR A 132 -10.23 -10.71 0.12
N TYR A 133 -10.06 -9.39 -0.09
CA TYR A 133 -8.75 -8.82 -0.43
C TYR A 133 -7.62 -9.13 0.58
N PRO A 134 -7.88 -9.34 1.89
CA PRO A 134 -6.80 -9.72 2.81
C PRO A 134 -6.17 -11.08 2.48
N ILE A 135 -6.95 -11.94 1.84
CA ILE A 135 -6.48 -13.26 1.40
C ILE A 135 -5.64 -13.12 0.13
N SER A 136 -6.06 -12.28 -0.82
CA SER A 136 -5.27 -12.00 -2.02
C SER A 136 -3.98 -11.25 -1.69
N GLN A 137 -4.00 -10.33 -0.72
CA GLN A 137 -2.78 -9.67 -0.25
C GLN A 137 -1.79 -10.67 0.37
N ALA A 138 -2.26 -11.69 1.07
CA ALA A 138 -1.39 -12.76 1.56
C ALA A 138 -0.77 -13.56 0.41
N ALA A 139 -1.51 -13.79 -0.67
CA ALA A 139 -0.97 -14.43 -1.87
C ALA A 139 0.10 -13.57 -2.54
N ASP A 140 -0.13 -12.25 -2.68
CA ASP A 140 0.86 -11.31 -3.20
C ASP A 140 2.19 -11.41 -2.43
N ILE A 141 2.12 -11.40 -1.10
CA ILE A 141 3.30 -11.44 -0.22
C ILE A 141 4.05 -12.78 -0.34
N THR A 142 3.32 -13.88 -0.28
CA THR A 142 3.93 -15.20 -0.15
C THR A 142 4.41 -15.80 -1.47
N ALA A 143 3.80 -15.43 -2.61
CA ALA A 143 4.22 -15.88 -3.93
C ALA A 143 5.67 -15.54 -4.25
N PHE A 144 6.12 -14.36 -3.81
CA PHE A 144 7.50 -13.90 -3.98
C PHE A 144 8.42 -14.30 -2.81
N ARG A 145 7.93 -15.11 -1.85
CA ARG A 145 8.66 -15.47 -0.63
C ARG A 145 9.17 -14.26 0.13
N ALA A 146 8.36 -13.18 0.18
CA ALA A 146 8.73 -11.96 0.84
C ALA A 146 8.99 -12.22 2.33
N THR A 147 10.20 -11.85 2.79
CA THR A 147 10.58 -11.90 4.20
C THR A 147 10.26 -10.59 4.91
N VAL A 148 10.16 -9.50 4.14
CA VAL A 148 9.95 -8.14 4.65
C VAL A 148 8.86 -7.42 3.85
N VAL A 149 7.91 -6.83 4.56
CA VAL A 149 6.85 -5.99 4.00
C VAL A 149 6.93 -4.59 4.63
N PRO A 150 7.54 -3.61 3.93
CA PRO A 150 7.52 -2.22 4.37
C PRO A 150 6.10 -1.66 4.22
N ALA A 151 5.48 -1.29 5.33
CA ALA A 151 4.10 -0.79 5.33
C ALA A 151 3.81 0.09 6.55
N GLY A 152 2.72 0.85 6.49
CA GLY A 152 2.23 1.61 7.63
C GLY A 152 1.65 0.70 8.74
N GLU A 153 1.48 1.28 9.93
CA GLU A 153 0.95 0.58 11.10
C GLU A 153 -0.46 -0.01 10.86
N ASP A 154 -1.26 0.65 10.02
CA ASP A 154 -2.59 0.20 9.62
C ASP A 154 -2.58 -1.15 8.86
N GLN A 155 -1.43 -1.58 8.34
CA GLN A 155 -1.26 -2.86 7.65
C GLN A 155 -0.82 -4.00 8.59
N MET A 156 -0.53 -3.73 9.86
CA MET A 156 -0.14 -4.79 10.80
C MET A 156 -1.16 -5.94 10.88
N PRO A 157 -2.50 -5.69 10.98
CA PRO A 157 -3.47 -6.77 11.03
C PRO A 157 -3.53 -7.61 9.74
N MET A 158 -3.11 -7.03 8.61
CA MET A 158 -3.05 -7.72 7.32
C MET A 158 -1.87 -8.69 7.28
N VAL A 159 -0.69 -8.22 7.71
CA VAL A 159 0.51 -9.07 7.77
C VAL A 159 0.34 -10.19 8.81
N GLU A 160 -0.31 -9.92 9.96
CA GLU A 160 -0.63 -10.95 10.94
C GLU A 160 -1.58 -12.01 10.35
N GLN A 161 -2.61 -11.60 9.60
CA GLN A 161 -3.48 -12.55 8.91
C GLN A 161 -2.72 -13.34 7.84
N CYS A 162 -1.76 -12.74 7.15
CA CYS A 162 -0.88 -13.44 6.21
C CYS A 162 -0.07 -14.54 6.93
N LYS A 163 0.53 -14.24 8.08
CA LYS A 163 1.25 -15.24 8.90
C LYS A 163 0.36 -16.40 9.33
N GLU A 164 -0.88 -16.13 9.74
CA GLU A 164 -1.83 -17.18 10.06
C GLU A 164 -2.09 -18.11 8.86
N ILE A 165 -2.19 -17.56 7.65
CA ILE A 165 -2.33 -18.33 6.42
C ILE A 165 -1.08 -19.17 6.15
N VAL A 166 0.11 -18.57 6.29
CA VAL A 166 1.40 -19.26 6.13
C VAL A 166 1.49 -20.45 7.10
N HIS A 167 1.23 -20.24 8.38
CA HIS A 167 1.27 -21.31 9.40
C HIS A 167 0.25 -22.40 9.10
N LYS A 168 -0.98 -22.02 8.70
CA LYS A 168 -2.01 -22.98 8.35
C LYS A 168 -1.63 -23.79 7.12
N PHE A 169 -1.12 -23.11 6.09
CA PHE A 169 -0.66 -23.76 4.85
C PHE A 169 0.48 -24.74 5.15
N ASN A 170 1.52 -24.29 5.84
CA ASN A 170 2.67 -25.10 6.16
C ASN A 170 2.30 -26.32 7.05
N SER A 171 1.32 -26.16 7.95
CA SER A 171 0.84 -27.26 8.78
C SER A 171 0.11 -28.35 7.99
N VAL A 172 -0.50 -28.01 6.86
CA VAL A 172 -1.28 -28.96 6.02
C VAL A 172 -0.42 -29.56 4.91
N TYR A 173 0.40 -28.72 4.27
CA TYR A 173 1.11 -29.08 3.03
C TYR A 173 2.63 -29.20 3.21
N GLY A 174 3.15 -29.00 4.42
CA GLY A 174 4.59 -29.00 4.72
C GLY A 174 5.21 -27.59 4.57
N GLU A 175 6.41 -27.43 5.11
CA GLU A 175 7.16 -26.16 5.13
C GLU A 175 7.47 -25.67 3.71
N THR A 176 6.64 -24.75 3.22
CA THR A 176 6.69 -24.23 1.84
C THR A 176 6.77 -22.72 1.81
N LEU A 177 5.92 -22.05 2.61
CA LEU A 177 5.79 -20.60 2.64
C LEU A 177 6.66 -19.99 3.73
N THR A 178 7.11 -18.74 3.50
CA THR A 178 7.95 -17.99 4.42
C THR A 178 7.11 -17.00 5.20
N ASP A 179 7.37 -16.87 6.51
CA ASP A 179 6.76 -15.89 7.39
C ASP A 179 7.24 -14.47 7.07
N PRO A 180 6.37 -13.55 6.64
CA PRO A 180 6.75 -12.18 6.39
C PRO A 180 6.84 -11.38 7.69
N GLN A 181 7.76 -10.41 7.75
CA GLN A 181 7.85 -9.43 8.83
C GLN A 181 7.49 -8.05 8.31
N ILE A 182 6.66 -7.32 9.06
CA ILE A 182 6.38 -5.92 8.76
C ILE A 182 7.55 -5.04 9.21
N VAL A 183 7.94 -4.09 8.37
CA VAL A 183 8.88 -3.03 8.72
C VAL A 183 8.17 -1.70 8.63
N LEU A 184 8.07 -1.02 9.76
CA LEU A 184 7.49 0.30 9.86
C LEU A 184 8.52 1.36 9.47
N PRO A 185 8.10 2.53 8.92
CA PRO A 185 8.99 3.65 8.66
C PRO A 185 9.69 4.11 9.95
N ASP A 186 10.98 4.43 9.87
CA ASP A 186 11.78 4.87 11.02
C ASP A 186 11.28 6.18 11.64
N ASN A 187 10.61 7.03 10.86
CA ASN A 187 10.09 8.32 11.34
C ASN A 187 8.65 8.17 11.83
N GLN A 188 8.46 8.26 13.14
CA GLN A 188 7.13 8.18 13.76
C GLN A 188 6.14 9.25 13.25
N ALA A 189 6.60 10.44 12.88
CA ALA A 189 5.76 11.47 12.28
C ALA A 189 5.19 11.04 10.91
N CYS A 190 5.81 10.07 10.23
CA CYS A 190 5.37 9.55 8.94
C CYS A 190 4.38 8.38 9.05
N LEU A 191 4.19 7.82 10.25
CA LEU A 191 3.30 6.68 10.46
C LEU A 191 1.83 7.01 10.17
N ARG A 192 1.43 8.24 10.44
CA ARG A 192 0.08 8.72 10.15
C ARG A 192 0.08 10.23 9.91
N LEU A 193 0.15 10.67 8.66
CA LEU A 193 -0.04 12.08 8.33
C LEU A 193 -1.54 12.43 8.50
N PRO A 194 -1.87 13.41 9.36
CA PRO A 194 -3.24 13.88 9.46
C PRO A 194 -3.65 14.60 8.17
N GLY A 195 -4.92 14.53 7.81
CA GLY A 195 -5.49 15.37 6.78
C GLY A 195 -5.48 16.84 7.19
N ILE A 196 -5.75 17.74 6.26
CA ILE A 196 -5.85 19.19 6.52
C ILE A 196 -6.94 19.55 7.53
N ASP A 197 -7.89 18.63 7.77
CA ASP A 197 -8.92 18.73 8.80
C ASP A 197 -8.44 18.36 10.22
N GLY A 198 -7.22 17.86 10.36
CA GLY A 198 -6.61 17.42 11.62
C GLY A 198 -7.29 16.20 12.27
N LYS A 199 -8.27 15.57 11.63
CA LYS A 199 -9.10 14.50 12.22
C LYS A 199 -8.80 13.11 11.69
N ALA A 200 -8.76 12.97 10.36
CA ALA A 200 -8.55 11.69 9.70
C ALA A 200 -7.14 11.62 9.08
N LYS A 201 -6.70 10.40 8.71
CA LYS A 201 -5.49 10.22 7.89
C LYS A 201 -5.70 10.94 6.55
N MET A 202 -4.66 11.63 6.07
CA MET A 202 -4.67 12.30 4.77
C MET A 202 -5.06 11.32 3.66
N SER A 203 -6.07 11.68 2.88
CA SER A 203 -6.60 10.85 1.80
C SER A 203 -7.27 11.71 0.74
N LYS A 204 -6.96 11.48 -0.53
CA LYS A 204 -7.66 12.13 -1.66
C LYS A 204 -9.15 11.78 -1.68
N SER A 205 -9.50 10.53 -1.39
CA SER A 205 -10.89 10.06 -1.40
C SER A 205 -11.75 10.70 -0.31
N LEU A 206 -11.13 11.22 0.75
CA LEU A 206 -11.80 11.95 1.83
C LEU A 206 -11.82 13.47 1.62
N GLY A 207 -11.16 13.97 0.56
CA GLY A 207 -11.05 15.40 0.28
C GLY A 207 -10.25 16.19 1.34
N ASN A 208 -9.47 15.50 2.17
CA ASN A 208 -8.67 16.09 3.24
C ASN A 208 -7.16 16.12 2.94
N GLY A 209 -6.78 15.98 1.68
CA GLY A 209 -5.42 16.12 1.16
C GLY A 209 -5.36 17.24 0.13
N ILE A 210 -4.29 18.03 0.14
CA ILE A 210 -4.02 19.01 -0.90
C ILE A 210 -3.33 18.30 -2.05
N ASP A 211 -3.84 18.51 -3.28
CA ASP A 211 -3.11 18.07 -4.48
C ASP A 211 -2.01 19.10 -4.78
N PRO A 212 -0.74 18.71 -4.69
CA PRO A 212 0.36 19.64 -4.95
C PRO A 212 0.36 20.17 -6.38
N LEU A 213 -0.21 19.46 -7.34
CA LEU A 213 -0.30 19.92 -8.72
C LEU A 213 -1.30 21.06 -8.88
N GLU A 214 -2.44 21.01 -8.17
CA GLU A 214 -3.39 22.12 -8.14
C GLU A 214 -2.75 23.39 -7.57
N ILE A 215 -1.92 23.25 -6.54
CA ILE A 215 -1.18 24.37 -5.95
C ILE A 215 -0.10 24.88 -6.93
N ILE A 216 0.59 23.99 -7.63
CA ILE A 216 1.57 24.37 -8.64
C ILE A 216 0.91 25.12 -9.80
N ASP A 217 -0.23 24.67 -10.24
CA ASP A 217 -0.99 25.30 -11.34
C ASP A 217 -1.50 26.69 -10.95
N GLN A 218 -1.91 26.90 -9.69
CA GLN A 218 -2.41 28.17 -9.19
C GLN A 218 -1.31 29.16 -8.81
N TYR A 219 -0.26 28.71 -8.15
CA TYR A 219 0.72 29.57 -7.48
C TYR A 219 2.16 29.36 -7.97
N GLY A 220 2.40 28.37 -8.78
CA GLY A 220 3.73 27.99 -9.27
C GLY A 220 4.49 27.03 -8.33
N ALA A 221 5.40 26.26 -8.94
CA ALA A 221 6.17 25.23 -8.22
C ALA A 221 7.08 25.81 -7.12
N ASP A 222 7.60 27.00 -7.34
CA ASP A 222 8.51 27.65 -6.38
C ASP A 222 7.77 28.19 -5.15
N ALA A 223 6.52 28.65 -5.31
CA ALA A 223 5.67 29.03 -4.19
C ALA A 223 5.38 27.80 -3.30
N LEU A 224 5.06 26.64 -3.88
CA LEU A 224 4.88 25.41 -3.12
C LEU A 224 6.17 24.98 -2.41
N ARG A 225 7.31 25.00 -3.10
CA ARG A 225 8.62 24.66 -2.52
C ARG A 225 8.97 25.59 -1.35
N LEU A 226 8.81 26.90 -1.52
CA LEU A 226 9.08 27.87 -0.48
C LEU A 226 8.20 27.63 0.76
N THR A 227 6.90 27.41 0.56
CA THR A 227 5.95 27.12 1.64
C THR A 227 6.34 25.86 2.41
N LEU A 228 6.72 24.77 1.71
CA LEU A 228 7.15 23.54 2.33
C LEU A 228 8.46 23.68 3.13
N ILE A 229 9.35 24.59 2.73
CA ILE A 229 10.63 24.82 3.41
C ILE A 229 10.44 25.78 4.60
N THR A 230 9.68 26.85 4.42
CA THR A 230 9.56 27.93 5.42
C THR A 230 8.45 27.69 6.43
N GLY A 231 7.43 26.92 6.08
CA GLY A 231 6.29 26.60 6.96
C GLY A 231 6.55 25.56 8.04
N ASN A 232 7.70 24.89 7.99
CA ASN A 232 8.05 23.80 8.90
C ASN A 232 8.83 24.29 10.13
N ALA A 233 8.13 24.82 11.15
CA ALA A 233 8.71 24.83 12.48
C ALA A 233 8.51 23.44 13.12
N PRO A 234 9.56 22.79 13.69
CA PRO A 234 9.40 21.48 14.33
C PRO A 234 8.32 21.52 15.41
N GLY A 235 7.28 20.69 15.23
CA GLY A 235 6.18 20.56 16.18
C GLY A 235 4.93 21.42 15.90
N ASN A 236 4.89 22.18 14.81
CA ASN A 236 3.71 22.95 14.41
C ASN A 236 3.08 22.41 13.12
N ASP A 237 1.74 22.37 13.09
CA ASP A 237 0.99 22.06 11.88
C ASP A 237 1.11 23.20 10.86
N MET A 238 1.39 22.86 9.61
CA MET A 238 1.38 23.82 8.51
C MET A 238 -0.07 24.12 8.13
N ARG A 239 -0.47 25.39 8.25
CA ARG A 239 -1.80 25.87 7.82
C ARG A 239 -1.67 26.58 6.48
N PHE A 240 -2.42 26.11 5.50
CA PHE A 240 -2.66 26.82 4.24
C PHE A 240 -3.94 27.65 4.42
N TYR A 241 -3.83 28.97 4.27
CA TYR A 241 -4.96 29.89 4.29
C TYR A 241 -5.37 30.26 2.87
#